data_ba34d247bdd27ccd5fbb9f6c6d7b771f
#
_entry.id   ba34d247bdd27ccd5fbb9f6c6d7b771f
#
_cell.length_a   1.000
_cell.length_b   1.000
_cell.length_c   1.000
_cell.angle_alpha   90.00
_cell.angle_beta   90.00
_cell.angle_gamma   90.00
#
_symmetry.space_group_name_H-M   'P 1'
#
loop_
_entity.id
_entity.type
_entity.pdbx_description
1 polymer ?
#
loop_
_entity_poly.entity_id
_entity_poly.type
_entity_poly.pdbx_seq_one_letter_code
_entity_poly.pdbx_strand_id
1 'polypeptide(L)'
;MQAKHLTFTVAAALAFGLGGTAADADVFTLKSATFEDGQIMPKKVANSGANTGNNPNCVGENVSPQFSWTNVPDGTKSFVMLMADPEGRGGAGVVHWVAYGIPASVTGFVEGEVAKPSDKYVGGRGTRGVGFYSGPCTPPGTMPHHYTFVLVATDFDPQELPPGLTRDEVTEKIAPGGKAPVHAKGAAGMVGLFVNPWKR
;
A
#
# COMPACT_ATOMS: atom_id res chain seq x y z
N MET A 1 82.70 -13.08 26.96
CA MET A 1 81.39 -13.50 26.46
C MET A 1 80.51 -12.27 26.32
N GLN A 2 80.31 -11.75 25.10
CA GLN A 2 79.50 -10.55 24.87
C GLN A 2 78.12 -10.98 24.39
N ALA A 3 77.08 -10.59 25.15
CA ALA A 3 75.70 -10.86 24.77
C ALA A 3 75.22 -9.72 23.79
N LYS A 4 74.77 -10.12 22.58
CA LYS A 4 74.18 -9.20 21.62
C LYS A 4 72.66 -9.11 21.90
N HIS A 5 72.22 -7.92 22.26
CA HIS A 5 70.78 -7.60 22.35
C HIS A 5 70.22 -7.36 20.94
N LEU A 6 69.25 -8.17 20.56
CA LEU A 6 68.51 -8.03 19.31
C LEU A 6 67.22 -7.27 19.62
N THR A 7 67.13 -6.03 19.11
CA THR A 7 65.94 -5.18 19.27
C THR A 7 64.98 -5.51 18.11
N PHE A 8 63.78 -6.02 18.43
CA PHE A 8 62.70 -6.19 17.47
C PHE A 8 61.84 -4.94 17.44
N THR A 9 61.82 -4.25 16.30
CA THR A 9 60.92 -3.12 16.05
C THR A 9 59.62 -3.67 15.47
N VAL A 10 58.52 -3.57 16.19
CA VAL A 10 57.19 -3.91 15.72
C VAL A 10 56.59 -2.69 15.01
N ALA A 11 56.45 -2.78 13.71
CA ALA A 11 55.76 -1.79 12.93
C ALA A 11 54.24 -2.06 13.00
N ALA A 12 53.48 -1.19 13.67
CA ALA A 12 52.02 -1.22 13.70
C ALA A 12 51.49 -0.63 12.39
N ALA A 13 50.93 -1.46 11.54
CA ALA A 13 50.20 -1.02 10.36
C ALA A 13 48.77 -0.57 10.76
N LEU A 14 48.51 0.74 10.74
CA LEU A 14 47.17 1.28 10.84
C LEU A 14 46.41 0.97 9.53
N ALA A 15 45.50 0.00 9.58
CA ALA A 15 44.53 -0.21 8.53
C ALA A 15 43.40 0.85 8.66
N PHE A 16 43.44 1.86 7.79
CA PHE A 16 42.29 2.77 7.60
C PHE A 16 41.20 1.96 6.89
N GLY A 17 40.21 1.51 7.65
CA GLY A 17 38.98 0.96 7.09
C GLY A 17 38.21 2.11 6.41
N LEU A 18 38.15 2.11 5.09
CA LEU A 18 37.18 2.88 4.32
C LEU A 18 35.78 2.33 4.65
N GLY A 19 35.15 2.90 5.68
CA GLY A 19 33.72 2.70 5.92
C GLY A 19 32.93 3.33 4.79
N GLY A 20 32.69 2.58 3.73
CA GLY A 20 31.70 2.93 2.73
C GLY A 20 30.35 2.96 3.41
N THR A 21 29.75 4.14 3.57
CA THR A 21 28.32 4.26 3.86
C THR A 21 27.60 3.61 2.67
N ALA A 22 26.99 2.44 2.87
CA ALA A 22 26.02 1.93 1.95
C ALA A 22 24.96 3.04 1.79
N ALA A 23 24.84 3.61 0.59
CA ALA A 23 23.72 4.47 0.28
C ALA A 23 22.48 3.60 0.47
N ASP A 24 21.61 3.94 1.44
CA ASP A 24 20.30 3.32 1.55
C ASP A 24 19.63 3.51 0.19
N ALA A 25 19.38 2.39 -0.50
CA ALA A 25 18.64 2.45 -1.74
C ALA A 25 17.27 3.05 -1.43
N ASP A 26 16.91 4.10 -2.16
CA ASP A 26 15.61 4.76 -2.00
C ASP A 26 14.49 3.73 -2.22
N VAL A 27 13.77 3.41 -1.16
CA VAL A 27 12.71 2.37 -1.18
C VAL A 27 11.44 2.97 -1.72
N PHE A 28 10.79 2.30 -2.69
CA PHE A 28 9.45 2.65 -3.13
C PHE A 28 8.51 2.67 -1.93
N THR A 29 7.93 3.80 -1.62
CA THR A 29 7.24 4.04 -0.35
C THR A 29 5.85 4.62 -0.59
N LEU A 30 4.85 4.07 0.09
CA LEU A 30 3.49 4.59 0.21
C LEU A 30 3.30 5.19 1.60
N LYS A 31 2.74 6.39 1.69
CA LYS A 31 2.44 7.11 2.94
C LYS A 31 1.04 7.70 2.93
N SER A 32 0.51 7.99 4.12
CA SER A 32 -0.72 8.76 4.31
C SER A 32 -0.50 9.85 5.36
N ALA A 33 -1.07 11.03 5.13
CA ALA A 33 -1.18 12.06 6.16
C ALA A 33 -2.45 11.88 7.02
N THR A 34 -3.36 10.98 6.63
CA THR A 34 -4.61 10.71 7.36
C THR A 34 -4.38 9.76 8.53
N PHE A 35 -3.43 8.83 8.43
CA PHE A 35 -3.05 7.88 9.49
C PHE A 35 -1.62 7.37 9.27
N GLU A 36 -0.96 6.93 10.33
CA GLU A 36 0.34 6.28 10.27
C GLU A 36 0.21 4.76 10.06
N ASP A 37 1.22 4.14 9.45
CA ASP A 37 1.25 2.69 9.23
C ASP A 37 1.09 1.92 10.55
N GLY A 38 0.21 0.93 10.55
CA GLY A 38 -0.13 0.14 11.73
C GLY A 38 -1.02 0.85 12.77
N GLN A 39 -1.48 2.09 12.52
CA GLN A 39 -2.28 2.84 13.48
C GLN A 39 -3.78 2.82 13.16
N ILE A 40 -4.59 3.19 14.18
CA ILE A 40 -6.05 3.30 14.03
C ILE A 40 -6.39 4.46 13.10
N MET A 41 -7.14 4.15 12.06
CA MET A 41 -7.68 5.14 11.13
C MET A 41 -8.79 5.98 11.77
N PRO A 42 -8.90 7.28 11.44
CA PRO A 42 -9.97 8.12 11.96
C PRO A 42 -11.34 7.66 11.45
N LYS A 43 -12.38 7.89 12.26
CA LYS A 43 -13.76 7.45 11.98
C LYS A 43 -14.28 7.89 10.61
N LYS A 44 -13.91 9.09 10.14
CA LYS A 44 -14.36 9.66 8.86
C LYS A 44 -14.04 8.77 7.65
N VAL A 45 -12.97 7.94 7.71
CA VAL A 45 -12.60 7.06 6.60
C VAL A 45 -13.50 5.83 6.49
N ALA A 46 -14.16 5.42 7.56
CA ALA A 46 -15.13 4.33 7.50
C ALA A 46 -16.29 4.69 6.57
N ASN A 47 -16.91 3.66 5.97
CA ASN A 47 -18.05 3.88 5.10
C ASN A 47 -19.25 4.44 5.88
N SER A 48 -20.18 5.05 5.18
CA SER A 48 -21.38 5.65 5.77
C SER A 48 -22.59 4.74 5.59
N GLY A 49 -23.54 4.83 6.54
CA GLY A 49 -24.84 4.17 6.41
C GLY A 49 -25.56 4.59 5.12
N ALA A 50 -25.49 5.86 4.74
CA ALA A 50 -26.12 6.39 3.53
C ALA A 50 -25.62 5.70 2.25
N ASN A 51 -24.32 5.37 2.18
CA ASN A 51 -23.73 4.69 1.03
C ASN A 51 -23.98 3.17 1.01
N THR A 52 -24.56 2.61 2.06
CA THR A 52 -24.58 1.16 2.31
C THR A 52 -25.97 0.61 2.65
N GLY A 53 -27.03 1.34 2.30
CA GLY A 53 -28.41 0.94 2.63
C GLY A 53 -28.69 0.95 4.13
N ASN A 54 -28.14 1.94 4.85
CA ASN A 54 -28.24 2.10 6.30
C ASN A 54 -27.64 0.95 7.11
N ASN A 55 -26.57 0.32 6.61
CA ASN A 55 -25.84 -0.70 7.36
C ASN A 55 -25.28 -0.10 8.65
N PRO A 56 -25.69 -0.59 9.84
CA PRO A 56 -25.29 -0.03 11.13
C PRO A 56 -23.80 -0.18 11.45
N ASN A 57 -23.10 -1.06 10.75
CA ASN A 57 -21.66 -1.24 10.89
C ASN A 57 -20.85 -0.13 10.20
N CYS A 58 -21.46 0.60 9.28
CA CYS A 58 -20.81 1.65 8.48
C CYS A 58 -21.03 3.01 9.17
N VAL A 59 -20.17 3.33 10.11
CA VAL A 59 -20.34 4.43 11.09
C VAL A 59 -19.66 5.74 10.69
N GLY A 60 -18.97 5.76 9.55
CA GLY A 60 -18.16 6.90 9.08
C GLY A 60 -18.84 7.78 8.04
N GLU A 61 -18.00 8.45 7.25
CA GLU A 61 -18.39 9.42 6.22
C GLU A 61 -17.93 8.98 4.82
N ASN A 62 -17.20 7.88 4.71
CA ASN A 62 -16.56 7.38 3.49
C ASN A 62 -15.57 8.37 2.88
N VAL A 63 -14.85 9.12 3.70
CA VAL A 63 -13.79 10.00 3.23
C VAL A 63 -12.54 9.15 2.95
N SER A 64 -12.10 9.05 1.69
CA SER A 64 -10.88 8.29 1.38
C SER A 64 -9.65 8.94 2.03
N PRO A 65 -8.70 8.16 2.57
CA PRO A 65 -7.45 8.71 3.09
C PRO A 65 -6.68 9.49 2.03
N GLN A 66 -5.87 10.45 2.47
CA GLN A 66 -4.82 11.02 1.64
C GLN A 66 -3.73 9.96 1.43
N PHE A 67 -3.19 9.87 0.22
CA PHE A 67 -2.03 9.03 -0.09
C PHE A 67 -0.98 9.81 -0.87
N SER A 68 0.28 9.47 -0.63
CA SER A 68 1.42 9.93 -1.43
C SER A 68 2.45 8.81 -1.56
N TRP A 69 3.21 8.81 -2.65
CA TRP A 69 4.27 7.83 -2.88
C TRP A 69 5.50 8.44 -3.48
N THR A 70 6.66 7.85 -3.18
CA THR A 70 7.98 8.31 -3.58
C THR A 70 8.86 7.14 -4.01
N ASN A 71 9.99 7.45 -4.64
CA ASN A 71 11.01 6.48 -5.04
C ASN A 71 10.43 5.40 -5.97
N VAL A 72 9.69 5.86 -6.96
CA VAL A 72 9.00 5.01 -7.93
C VAL A 72 10.03 4.23 -8.75
N PRO A 73 9.88 2.89 -8.90
CA PRO A 73 10.78 2.08 -9.71
C PRO A 73 10.89 2.54 -11.15
N ASP A 74 12.08 2.44 -11.72
CA ASP A 74 12.32 2.77 -13.13
C ASP A 74 11.45 1.91 -14.07
N GLY A 75 11.03 2.54 -15.18
CA GLY A 75 10.18 1.89 -16.18
C GLY A 75 8.70 1.79 -15.79
N THR A 76 8.30 2.42 -14.67
CA THR A 76 6.88 2.51 -14.29
C THR A 76 6.13 3.41 -15.27
N LYS A 77 5.02 2.90 -15.81
CA LYS A 77 4.07 3.62 -16.66
C LYS A 77 2.75 3.92 -15.94
N SER A 78 2.32 3.00 -15.08
CA SER A 78 1.12 3.18 -14.27
C SER A 78 1.22 2.45 -12.92
N PHE A 79 0.23 2.72 -12.05
CA PHE A 79 0.12 2.03 -10.77
C PHE A 79 -1.22 1.30 -10.65
N VAL A 80 -1.21 0.29 -9.78
CA VAL A 80 -2.39 -0.38 -9.23
C VAL A 80 -2.47 -0.07 -7.74
N MET A 81 -3.63 0.37 -7.26
CA MET A 81 -3.92 0.55 -5.83
C MET A 81 -5.01 -0.43 -5.40
N LEU A 82 -4.72 -1.19 -4.37
CA LEU A 82 -5.62 -2.20 -3.80
C LEU A 82 -5.86 -1.89 -2.32
N MET A 83 -7.10 -2.08 -1.85
CA MET A 83 -7.44 -2.08 -0.42
C MET A 83 -8.24 -3.33 -0.08
N ALA A 84 -7.78 -4.08 0.92
CA ALA A 84 -8.43 -5.30 1.38
C ALA A 84 -8.47 -5.39 2.92
N ASP A 85 -9.50 -6.06 3.42
CA ASP A 85 -9.70 -6.43 4.83
C ASP A 85 -9.76 -7.97 4.89
N PRO A 86 -8.69 -8.64 5.33
CA PRO A 86 -8.65 -10.11 5.41
C PRO A 86 -9.60 -10.68 6.46
N GLU A 87 -9.93 -9.97 7.53
CA GLU A 87 -10.85 -10.42 8.58
C GLU A 87 -12.32 -10.26 8.17
N GLY A 88 -12.60 -9.48 7.15
CA GLY A 88 -13.96 -9.24 6.67
C GLY A 88 -14.69 -10.52 6.27
N ARG A 89 -16.03 -10.54 6.41
CA ARG A 89 -16.88 -11.70 6.10
C ARG A 89 -16.47 -12.98 6.85
N GLY A 90 -16.05 -12.83 8.10
CA GLY A 90 -15.66 -13.98 8.93
C GLY A 90 -14.35 -14.64 8.50
N GLY A 91 -13.40 -13.86 7.96
CA GLY A 91 -12.10 -14.35 7.51
C GLY A 91 -12.06 -14.74 6.02
N ALA A 92 -13.18 -14.62 5.29
CA ALA A 92 -13.20 -14.84 3.84
C ALA A 92 -12.63 -13.65 3.03
N GLY A 93 -12.43 -12.53 3.70
CA GLY A 93 -11.89 -11.30 3.14
C GLY A 93 -12.93 -10.42 2.44
N VAL A 94 -12.64 -9.12 2.45
CA VAL A 94 -13.37 -8.08 1.71
C VAL A 94 -12.38 -7.26 0.91
N VAL A 95 -12.63 -7.11 -0.39
CA VAL A 95 -11.89 -6.17 -1.25
C VAL A 95 -12.66 -4.87 -1.27
N HIS A 96 -12.06 -3.82 -0.69
CA HIS A 96 -12.68 -2.52 -0.50
C HIS A 96 -12.48 -1.58 -1.68
N TRP A 97 -11.33 -1.66 -2.35
CA TRP A 97 -11.00 -0.81 -3.49
C TRP A 97 -10.04 -1.50 -4.43
N VAL A 98 -10.31 -1.37 -5.73
CA VAL A 98 -9.45 -1.81 -6.84
C VAL A 98 -9.37 -0.66 -7.83
N ALA A 99 -8.19 -0.08 -8.00
CA ALA A 99 -7.91 0.96 -8.98
C ALA A 99 -6.62 0.61 -9.73
N TYR A 100 -6.60 0.78 -11.03
CA TYR A 100 -5.42 0.50 -11.86
C TYR A 100 -5.34 1.48 -13.02
N GLY A 101 -4.24 1.43 -13.77
CA GLY A 101 -3.99 2.43 -14.81
C GLY A 101 -3.84 3.85 -14.24
N ILE A 102 -3.44 4.00 -12.97
CA ILE A 102 -3.12 5.30 -12.38
C ILE A 102 -1.83 5.77 -13.08
N PRO A 103 -1.83 6.87 -13.87
CA PRO A 103 -0.65 7.30 -14.62
C PRO A 103 0.57 7.54 -13.72
N ALA A 104 1.78 7.28 -14.23
CA ALA A 104 3.03 7.50 -13.47
C ALA A 104 3.25 8.98 -13.08
N SER A 105 2.57 9.92 -13.74
CA SER A 105 2.57 11.35 -13.39
C SER A 105 1.76 11.67 -12.11
N VAL A 106 0.89 10.75 -11.66
CA VAL A 106 0.16 10.88 -10.40
C VAL A 106 1.07 10.43 -9.26
N THR A 107 1.27 11.29 -8.27
CA THR A 107 2.14 11.06 -7.12
C THR A 107 1.38 10.93 -5.80
N GLY A 108 0.04 10.93 -5.86
CA GLY A 108 -0.80 10.82 -4.69
C GLY A 108 -2.26 11.11 -4.98
N PHE A 109 -3.07 10.94 -3.96
CA PHE A 109 -4.49 11.32 -3.92
C PHE A 109 -4.73 12.21 -2.70
N VAL A 110 -5.48 13.29 -2.87
CA VAL A 110 -5.90 14.11 -1.74
C VAL A 110 -7.02 13.43 -0.96
N GLU A 111 -7.19 13.82 0.29
CA GLU A 111 -8.24 13.27 1.15
C GLU A 111 -9.63 13.45 0.53
N GLY A 112 -10.44 12.39 0.52
CA GLY A 112 -11.80 12.37 -0.04
C GLY A 112 -11.86 12.21 -1.57
N GLU A 113 -10.76 12.35 -2.29
CA GLU A 113 -10.73 12.39 -3.75
C GLU A 113 -11.27 11.13 -4.41
N VAL A 114 -10.87 9.97 -3.90
CA VAL A 114 -11.16 8.67 -4.52
C VAL A 114 -12.35 7.94 -3.89
N ALA A 115 -13.13 8.64 -3.07
CA ALA A 115 -14.39 8.13 -2.51
C ALA A 115 -15.58 8.19 -3.50
N LYS A 116 -15.32 8.54 -4.74
CA LYS A 116 -16.24 8.64 -5.87
C LYS A 116 -15.50 8.28 -7.16
N PRO A 117 -16.21 8.06 -8.30
CA PRO A 117 -15.56 7.86 -9.58
C PRO A 117 -14.56 8.98 -9.90
N SER A 118 -13.41 8.63 -10.46
CA SER A 118 -12.32 9.54 -10.81
C SER A 118 -11.80 9.22 -12.22
N ASP A 119 -11.32 10.20 -12.93
CA ASP A 119 -10.65 10.09 -14.23
C ASP A 119 -9.14 9.79 -14.10
N LYS A 120 -8.61 9.80 -12.88
CA LYS A 120 -7.20 9.51 -12.60
C LYS A 120 -6.86 8.03 -12.64
N TYR A 121 -7.85 7.14 -12.76
CA TYR A 121 -7.62 5.69 -12.79
C TYR A 121 -8.81 4.96 -13.42
N VAL A 122 -8.58 3.71 -13.79
CA VAL A 122 -9.63 2.77 -14.18
C VAL A 122 -10.14 2.07 -12.92
N GLY A 123 -11.44 2.19 -12.65
CA GLY A 123 -12.09 1.53 -11.52
C GLY A 123 -12.28 0.03 -11.77
N GLY A 124 -11.77 -0.78 -10.85
CA GLY A 124 -12.03 -2.21 -10.80
C GLY A 124 -13.29 -2.55 -10.02
N ARG A 125 -13.47 -3.83 -9.70
CA ARG A 125 -14.62 -4.34 -8.96
C ARG A 125 -14.20 -4.92 -7.62
N GLY A 126 -14.43 -4.18 -6.54
CA GLY A 126 -14.35 -4.68 -5.17
C GLY A 126 -15.54 -5.55 -4.78
N THR A 127 -15.55 -6.06 -3.54
CA THR A 127 -16.65 -6.92 -3.02
C THR A 127 -18.02 -6.23 -3.07
N ARG A 128 -18.07 -4.90 -2.98
CA ARG A 128 -19.30 -4.11 -3.07
C ARG A 128 -19.71 -3.73 -4.49
N GLY A 129 -18.93 -4.13 -5.49
CA GLY A 129 -19.23 -3.85 -6.90
C GLY A 129 -18.94 -2.43 -7.36
N VAL A 130 -18.34 -1.56 -6.51
CA VAL A 130 -18.01 -0.17 -6.86
C VAL A 130 -16.55 -0.05 -7.29
N GLY A 131 -16.27 0.84 -8.24
CA GLY A 131 -14.94 1.09 -8.80
C GLY A 131 -14.16 2.23 -8.11
N PHE A 132 -14.52 2.58 -6.87
CA PHE A 132 -13.90 3.62 -6.07
C PHE A 132 -13.78 3.20 -4.61
N TYR A 133 -13.08 3.97 -3.80
CA TYR A 133 -12.87 3.70 -2.38
C TYR A 133 -14.20 3.45 -1.63
N SER A 134 -14.24 2.34 -0.91
CA SER A 134 -15.33 1.96 -0.03
C SER A 134 -14.75 1.64 1.34
N GLY A 135 -14.91 2.53 2.29
CA GLY A 135 -14.25 2.46 3.60
C GLY A 135 -14.69 1.30 4.49
N PRO A 136 -14.05 1.14 5.65
CA PRO A 136 -14.40 0.15 6.66
C PRO A 136 -15.87 0.12 7.06
N CYS A 137 -16.42 -1.08 7.26
CA CYS A 137 -17.75 -1.31 7.84
C CYS A 137 -17.65 -2.45 8.86
N THR A 138 -16.75 -2.31 9.81
CA THR A 138 -16.45 -3.33 10.82
C THR A 138 -17.61 -3.50 11.79
N PRO A 139 -18.07 -4.71 12.10
CA PRO A 139 -19.09 -4.91 13.13
C PRO A 139 -18.62 -4.40 14.49
N PRO A 140 -19.53 -3.85 15.34
CA PRO A 140 -19.16 -3.43 16.68
C PRO A 140 -18.77 -4.63 17.54
N GLY A 141 -17.78 -4.43 18.42
CA GLY A 141 -17.35 -5.45 19.35
C GLY A 141 -16.40 -6.50 18.81
N THR A 142 -15.89 -6.32 17.62
CA THR A 142 -14.78 -7.12 17.10
C THR A 142 -13.44 -6.47 17.47
N MET A 143 -12.37 -7.25 17.38
CA MET A 143 -11.02 -6.70 17.40
C MET A 143 -10.84 -5.75 16.20
N PRO A 144 -9.86 -4.82 16.24
CA PRO A 144 -9.55 -4.02 15.07
C PRO A 144 -9.26 -4.91 13.85
N HIS A 145 -9.89 -4.59 12.71
CA HIS A 145 -9.58 -5.20 11.44
C HIS A 145 -8.37 -4.49 10.79
N HIS A 146 -7.60 -5.25 10.01
CA HIS A 146 -6.45 -4.75 9.26
C HIS A 146 -6.87 -4.42 7.83
N TYR A 147 -6.75 -3.15 7.48
CA TYR A 147 -7.00 -2.68 6.11
C TYR A 147 -5.65 -2.50 5.41
N THR A 148 -5.30 -3.47 4.57
CA THR A 148 -4.05 -3.42 3.80
C THR A 148 -4.25 -2.55 2.57
N PHE A 149 -3.38 -1.54 2.40
CA PHE A 149 -3.26 -0.74 1.20
C PHE A 149 -1.98 -1.15 0.47
N VAL A 150 -2.10 -1.55 -0.79
CA VAL A 150 -0.95 -1.98 -1.60
C VAL A 150 -0.94 -1.18 -2.89
N LEU A 151 0.17 -0.48 -3.15
CA LEU A 151 0.44 0.23 -4.39
C LEU A 151 1.49 -0.56 -5.18
N VAL A 152 1.14 -1.01 -6.38
CA VAL A 152 2.04 -1.73 -7.28
C VAL A 152 2.39 -0.85 -8.46
N ALA A 153 3.67 -0.62 -8.69
CA ALA A 153 4.19 0.03 -9.90
C ALA A 153 4.22 -0.98 -11.05
N THR A 154 3.73 -0.60 -12.23
CA THR A 154 3.63 -1.48 -13.40
C THR A 154 4.15 -0.82 -14.67
N ASP A 155 4.52 -1.64 -15.68
CA ASP A 155 4.86 -1.17 -17.02
C ASP A 155 3.68 -1.21 -18.01
N PHE A 156 2.46 -1.48 -17.54
CA PHE A 156 1.25 -1.31 -18.35
C PHE A 156 0.97 0.16 -18.64
N ASP A 157 0.56 0.45 -19.85
CA ASP A 157 0.02 1.77 -20.19
C ASP A 157 -1.30 2.02 -19.44
N PRO A 158 -1.63 3.27 -19.04
CA PRO A 158 -2.79 3.54 -18.17
C PRO A 158 -4.14 3.02 -18.68
N GLN A 159 -4.31 2.89 -20.01
CA GLN A 159 -5.54 2.42 -20.64
C GLN A 159 -5.48 0.96 -21.11
N GLU A 160 -4.43 0.23 -20.79
CA GLU A 160 -4.20 -1.11 -21.34
C GLU A 160 -5.16 -2.16 -20.76
N LEU A 161 -5.52 -2.02 -19.49
CA LEU A 161 -6.43 -2.95 -18.82
C LEU A 161 -7.89 -2.46 -18.92
N PRO A 162 -8.84 -3.36 -19.28
CA PRO A 162 -10.26 -2.99 -19.39
C PRO A 162 -10.86 -2.68 -18.01
N PRO A 163 -11.93 -1.86 -17.93
CA PRO A 163 -12.59 -1.54 -16.67
C PRO A 163 -13.30 -2.76 -16.04
N GLY A 164 -13.48 -2.71 -14.71
CA GLY A 164 -14.29 -3.68 -13.97
C GLY A 164 -13.58 -4.98 -13.61
N LEU A 165 -12.25 -5.07 -13.76
CA LEU A 165 -11.49 -6.23 -13.29
C LEU A 165 -11.53 -6.31 -11.76
N THR A 166 -11.60 -7.53 -11.25
CA THR A 166 -11.44 -7.83 -9.82
C THR A 166 -9.97 -7.72 -9.40
N ARG A 167 -9.72 -7.70 -8.08
CA ARG A 167 -8.35 -7.76 -7.54
C ARG A 167 -7.56 -8.94 -8.12
N ASP A 168 -8.16 -10.12 -8.14
CA ASP A 168 -7.47 -11.35 -8.54
C ASP A 168 -7.16 -11.35 -10.05
N GLU A 169 -8.09 -10.83 -10.89
CA GLU A 169 -7.86 -10.65 -12.33
C GLU A 169 -6.74 -9.62 -12.61
N VAL A 170 -6.69 -8.52 -11.85
CA VAL A 170 -5.59 -7.54 -11.95
C VAL A 170 -4.28 -8.17 -11.50
N THR A 171 -4.28 -8.86 -10.36
CA THR A 171 -3.08 -9.49 -9.80
C THR A 171 -2.49 -10.53 -10.77
N GLU A 172 -3.34 -11.36 -11.38
CA GLU A 172 -2.91 -12.34 -12.38
C GLU A 172 -2.28 -11.68 -13.61
N LYS A 173 -2.78 -10.49 -14.02
CA LYS A 173 -2.20 -9.76 -15.15
C LYS A 173 -0.84 -9.14 -14.83
N ILE A 174 -0.67 -8.56 -13.64
CA ILE A 174 0.57 -7.87 -13.26
C ILE A 174 1.69 -8.82 -12.79
N ALA A 175 1.31 -9.98 -12.22
CA ALA A 175 2.26 -10.96 -11.67
C ALA A 175 1.70 -12.39 -11.82
N PRO A 176 1.63 -12.94 -13.03
CA PRO A 176 1.06 -14.26 -13.28
C PRO A 176 1.92 -15.34 -12.63
N GLY A 177 1.44 -15.95 -11.57
CA GLY A 177 2.01 -16.96 -10.69
C GLY A 177 3.22 -17.77 -11.20
N GLY A 178 4.40 -17.15 -11.31
CA GLY A 178 5.64 -17.76 -11.80
C GLY A 178 5.76 -17.86 -13.33
N LYS A 179 4.85 -17.29 -14.09
CA LYS A 179 4.89 -17.21 -15.56
C LYS A 179 5.35 -15.82 -16.00
N ALA A 180 6.17 -15.74 -17.04
CA ALA A 180 6.53 -14.48 -17.69
C ALA A 180 5.45 -14.09 -18.73
N PRO A 181 5.28 -12.79 -19.05
CA PRO A 181 5.98 -11.65 -18.47
C PRO A 181 5.44 -11.24 -17.09
N VAL A 182 6.31 -10.66 -16.24
CA VAL A 182 5.93 -10.01 -14.98
C VAL A 182 5.93 -8.50 -15.23
N HIS A 183 4.78 -7.87 -15.07
CA HIS A 183 4.57 -6.44 -15.31
C HIS A 183 4.75 -5.58 -14.04
N ALA A 184 4.77 -6.19 -12.84
CA ALA A 184 5.07 -5.50 -11.60
C ALA A 184 6.55 -5.10 -11.55
N LYS A 185 6.82 -3.81 -11.32
CA LYS A 185 8.17 -3.23 -11.14
C LYS A 185 8.57 -3.12 -9.67
N GLY A 186 7.60 -3.04 -8.78
CA GLY A 186 7.78 -2.94 -7.35
C GLY A 186 6.44 -2.74 -6.66
N ALA A 187 6.42 -2.96 -5.35
CA ALA A 187 5.24 -2.72 -4.54
C ALA A 187 5.60 -1.99 -3.25
N ALA A 188 4.70 -1.12 -2.80
CA ALA A 188 4.74 -0.46 -1.51
C ALA A 188 3.41 -0.68 -0.81
N GLY A 189 3.40 -0.78 0.51
CA GLY A 189 2.18 -1.01 1.25
C GLY A 189 2.16 -0.32 2.60
N MET A 190 0.97 -0.19 3.15
CA MET A 190 0.72 0.23 4.52
C MET A 190 -0.56 -0.40 5.06
N VAL A 191 -0.68 -0.44 6.37
CA VAL A 191 -1.83 -1.02 7.08
C VAL A 191 -2.50 0.05 7.93
N GLY A 192 -3.79 0.24 7.73
CA GLY A 192 -4.62 1.01 8.66
C GLY A 192 -5.48 0.05 9.49
N LEU A 193 -5.58 0.29 10.78
CA LEU A 193 -6.48 -0.45 11.66
C LEU A 193 -7.81 0.27 11.77
N PHE A 194 -8.91 -0.46 11.82
CA PHE A 194 -10.20 0.15 12.11
C PHE A 194 -11.02 -0.74 13.07
N VAL A 195 -11.57 -0.11 14.07
CA VAL A 195 -12.50 -0.71 15.02
C VAL A 195 -13.77 0.13 15.08
N ASN A 196 -14.92 -0.52 15.04
CA ASN A 196 -16.19 0.14 15.32
C ASN A 196 -16.39 0.11 16.84
N PRO A 197 -16.30 1.27 17.53
CA PRO A 197 -16.40 1.31 18.97
C PRO A 197 -17.79 0.83 19.43
N TRP A 198 -17.80 0.05 20.51
CA TRP A 198 -19.03 -0.37 21.17
C TRP A 198 -19.86 0.87 21.53
N LYS A 199 -21.08 0.94 21.03
CA LYS A 199 -22.09 1.75 21.69
C LYS A 199 -22.55 0.94 22.90
N ARG A 200 -22.10 1.36 24.09
CA ARG A 200 -22.70 0.89 25.36
C ARG A 200 -24.12 1.44 25.48
#